data_7683b2c4eaec5d5914b9ae04c9a33f82
#
_entry.id   7683b2c4eaec5d5914b9ae04c9a33f82
#
_cell.length_a   1.000
_cell.length_b   1.000
_cell.length_c   1.000
_cell.angle_alpha   90.00
_cell.angle_beta   90.00
_cell.angle_gamma   90.00
#
_symmetry.space_group_name_H-M   'P 1'
#
loop_
_entity.id
_entity.type
_entity.pdbx_description
1 polymer ?
#
loop_
_entity_poly.entity_id
_entity_poly.type
_entity_poly.pdbx_seq_one_letter_code
_entity_poly.pdbx_strand_id
1 'polypeptide(L)'
;MATLLESLVQRFADKSQRGAFNEAGQGLFAVVGLLGEERALRAMLADPAIGDGTKTETIKRLFSGKISDLAIENLTQIATTRWSSDADMVDATEEAGATLILMGAEADGNIDRVEEELFRFGRAIDANPPLQMALTDPAASSEQKAGIVDSLLEGKSAPETVTLVAHVAGSLRGRRIQDAIARLSELAANRRGRIIAEVRAATELTDSQQERLSAVLAKLHGQEVELNIEIDPAVIGGIEVRVGDEVIDGTAATKLEQARRKLAG
;
A
#
# COMPACT_ATOMS: atom_id res chain seq x y z
N MET A 1 6.87 -2.36 9.63
CA MET A 1 6.14 -1.34 8.86
C MET A 1 4.89 -1.89 8.16
N ALA A 2 4.98 -2.99 7.42
CA ALA A 2 3.82 -3.63 6.77
C ALA A 2 2.63 -3.87 7.71
N THR A 3 2.85 -4.42 8.89
CA THR A 3 1.80 -4.72 9.89
C THR A 3 1.04 -3.50 10.41
N LEU A 4 1.66 -2.33 10.42
CA LEU A 4 1.05 -1.09 10.92
C LEU A 4 0.14 -0.47 9.86
N LEU A 5 0.58 -0.49 8.60
CA LEU A 5 -0.20 -0.09 7.43
C LEU A 5 -1.36 -1.07 7.18
N GLU A 6 -1.13 -2.38 7.31
CA GLU A 6 -2.17 -3.41 7.17
C GLU A 6 -3.27 -3.30 8.22
N SER A 7 -2.94 -2.97 9.47
CA SER A 7 -3.94 -2.78 10.53
C SER A 7 -4.81 -1.55 10.32
N LEU A 8 -4.28 -0.50 9.68
CA LEU A 8 -5.04 0.68 9.26
C LEU A 8 -5.98 0.35 8.08
N VAL A 9 -5.47 -0.42 7.12
CA VAL A 9 -6.21 -0.85 5.94
C VAL A 9 -7.45 -1.68 6.29
N GLN A 10 -7.32 -2.64 7.22
CA GLN A 10 -8.43 -3.51 7.62
C GLN A 10 -9.59 -2.77 8.33
N ARG A 11 -9.32 -1.63 8.99
CA ARG A 11 -10.34 -0.82 9.64
C ARG A 11 -11.27 -0.09 8.67
N PHE A 12 -10.83 0.17 7.44
CA PHE A 12 -11.51 1.05 6.48
C PHE A 12 -11.97 0.37 5.18
N ALA A 13 -12.07 -0.96 5.17
CA ALA A 13 -12.48 -1.76 4.00
C ALA A 13 -13.96 -1.58 3.56
N ASP A 14 -14.64 -0.54 4.02
CA ASP A 14 -16.03 -0.27 3.61
C ASP A 14 -16.06 0.50 2.28
N LYS A 15 -16.68 -0.12 1.26
CA LYS A 15 -16.79 0.39 -0.13
C LYS A 15 -17.45 1.78 -0.26
N SER A 16 -18.01 2.34 0.80
CA SER A 16 -18.60 3.69 0.80
C SER A 16 -17.59 4.83 0.84
N GLN A 17 -16.27 4.56 0.98
CA GLN A 17 -15.23 5.56 1.23
C GLN A 17 -14.23 5.75 0.08
N ARG A 18 -14.58 5.39 -1.16
CA ARG A 18 -13.67 5.46 -2.32
C ARG A 18 -12.99 6.82 -2.50
N GLY A 19 -13.76 7.91 -2.47
CA GLY A 19 -13.20 9.27 -2.54
C GLY A 19 -12.35 9.65 -1.34
N ALA A 20 -12.63 9.07 -0.16
CA ALA A 20 -11.93 9.40 1.08
C ALA A 20 -10.46 8.93 1.08
N PHE A 21 -10.14 7.82 0.40
CA PHE A 21 -8.77 7.34 0.28
C PHE A 21 -7.90 8.29 -0.55
N ASN A 22 -8.40 8.72 -1.71
CA ASN A 22 -7.68 9.65 -2.57
C ASN A 22 -7.48 11.01 -1.88
N GLU A 23 -8.52 11.53 -1.23
CA GLU A 23 -8.43 12.77 -0.45
C GLU A 23 -7.42 12.64 0.71
N ALA A 24 -7.45 11.53 1.44
CA ALA A 24 -6.53 11.29 2.54
C ALA A 24 -5.07 11.16 2.07
N GLY A 25 -4.84 10.44 0.97
CA GLY A 25 -3.52 10.31 0.36
C GLY A 25 -2.94 11.64 -0.09
N GLN A 26 -3.75 12.46 -0.77
CA GLN A 26 -3.36 13.83 -1.15
C GLN A 26 -3.09 14.71 0.08
N GLY A 27 -3.90 14.56 1.14
CA GLY A 27 -3.68 15.25 2.40
C GLY A 27 -2.32 14.90 3.03
N LEU A 28 -1.93 13.62 3.04
CA LEU A 28 -0.61 13.21 3.52
C LEU A 28 0.52 13.72 2.63
N PHE A 29 0.34 13.78 1.31
CA PHE A 29 1.32 14.38 0.40
C PHE A 29 1.52 15.88 0.67
N ALA A 30 0.46 16.62 0.96
CA ALA A 30 0.56 18.02 1.38
C ALA A 30 1.33 18.15 2.70
N VAL A 31 1.11 17.23 3.65
CA VAL A 31 1.89 17.18 4.91
C VAL A 31 3.37 16.90 4.63
N VAL A 32 3.71 15.98 3.74
CA VAL A 32 5.10 15.69 3.33
C VAL A 32 5.78 16.95 2.79
N GLY A 33 5.11 17.72 1.94
CA GLY A 33 5.61 18.99 1.45
C GLY A 33 5.90 19.98 2.58
N LEU A 34 4.94 20.18 3.50
CA LEU A 34 5.10 21.05 4.66
C LEU A 34 6.25 20.61 5.58
N LEU A 35 6.36 19.31 5.86
CA LEU A 35 7.44 18.77 6.69
C LEU A 35 8.82 18.89 6.01
N GLY A 36 8.85 18.99 4.69
CA GLY A 36 10.06 19.31 3.92
C GLY A 36 10.58 20.73 4.22
N GLU A 37 9.67 21.67 4.33
CA GLU A 37 9.95 23.10 4.56
C GLU A 37 10.11 23.42 6.05
N GLU A 38 9.24 22.88 6.91
CA GLU A 38 9.15 23.18 8.33
C GLU A 38 9.97 22.23 9.19
N ARG A 39 11.29 22.44 9.23
CA ARG A 39 12.23 21.58 9.98
C ARG A 39 11.87 21.46 11.47
N ALA A 40 11.41 22.54 12.11
CA ALA A 40 11.06 22.51 13.53
C ALA A 40 9.85 21.61 13.81
N LEU A 41 8.83 21.67 12.95
CA LEU A 41 7.65 20.80 13.05
C LEU A 41 8.04 19.33 12.81
N ARG A 42 8.84 19.07 11.78
CA ARG A 42 9.34 17.73 11.46
C ARG A 42 10.11 17.14 12.65
N ALA A 43 11.06 17.87 13.19
CA ALA A 43 11.86 17.42 14.34
C ALA A 43 10.97 17.15 15.56
N MET A 44 10.01 18.02 15.87
CA MET A 44 9.09 17.86 16.99
C MET A 44 8.21 16.63 16.85
N LEU A 45 7.66 16.35 15.66
CA LEU A 45 6.81 15.18 15.44
C LEU A 45 7.59 13.87 15.49
N ALA A 46 8.87 13.87 15.09
CA ALA A 46 9.73 12.70 15.11
C ALA A 46 10.39 12.44 16.48
N ASP A 47 10.45 13.44 17.38
CA ASP A 47 11.15 13.33 18.65
C ASP A 47 10.44 12.34 19.59
N PRO A 48 11.10 11.22 19.98
CA PRO A 48 10.53 10.24 20.90
C PRO A 48 10.39 10.76 22.35
N ALA A 49 11.02 11.89 22.70
CA ALA A 49 10.90 12.50 24.03
C ALA A 49 9.60 13.31 24.18
N ILE A 50 8.95 13.66 23.06
CA ILE A 50 7.67 14.38 23.07
C ILE A 50 6.54 13.37 23.20
N GLY A 51 5.69 13.55 24.22
CA GLY A 51 4.57 12.65 24.51
C GLY A 51 3.53 12.62 23.37
N ASP A 52 2.94 11.45 23.15
CA ASP A 52 1.96 11.20 22.07
C ASP A 52 0.77 12.15 22.10
N GLY A 53 0.30 12.52 23.31
CA GLY A 53 -0.78 13.49 23.47
C GLY A 53 -0.44 14.87 22.88
N THR A 54 0.78 15.35 23.11
CA THR A 54 1.25 16.65 22.58
C THR A 54 1.36 16.61 21.07
N LYS A 55 1.89 15.52 20.49
CA LYS A 55 1.97 15.32 19.05
C LYS A 55 0.57 15.31 18.43
N THR A 56 -0.34 14.52 18.99
CA THR A 56 -1.73 14.39 18.55
C THR A 56 -2.46 15.73 18.58
N GLU A 57 -2.34 16.49 19.66
CA GLU A 57 -2.96 17.81 19.79
C GLU A 57 -2.39 18.81 18.77
N THR A 58 -1.08 18.79 18.56
CA THR A 58 -0.43 19.66 17.56
C THR A 58 -0.89 19.33 16.14
N ILE A 59 -0.96 18.03 15.78
CA ILE A 59 -1.46 17.59 14.48
C ILE A 59 -2.90 18.07 14.28
N LYS A 60 -3.78 17.82 15.24
CA LYS A 60 -5.18 18.27 15.16
C LYS A 60 -5.28 19.79 15.02
N ARG A 61 -4.53 20.55 15.81
CA ARG A 61 -4.55 22.02 15.75
C ARG A 61 -4.09 22.56 14.41
N LEU A 62 -3.09 21.94 13.77
CA LEU A 62 -2.52 22.41 12.50
C LEU A 62 -3.34 21.98 11.28
N PHE A 63 -3.92 20.79 11.31
CA PHE A 63 -4.46 20.12 10.12
C PHE A 63 -5.97 19.92 10.13
N SER A 64 -6.70 20.05 11.27
CA SER A 64 -8.17 19.93 11.26
C SER A 64 -8.80 20.94 10.31
N GLY A 65 -9.70 20.44 9.47
CA GLY A 65 -10.39 21.22 8.44
C GLY A 65 -9.52 21.58 7.21
N LYS A 66 -8.25 21.12 7.17
CA LYS A 66 -7.35 21.30 6.02
C LYS A 66 -7.07 20.03 5.27
N ILE A 67 -7.03 18.91 5.97
CA ILE A 67 -6.94 17.56 5.41
C ILE A 67 -8.06 16.71 6.02
N SER A 68 -8.36 15.54 5.40
CA SER A 68 -9.41 14.65 5.89
C SER A 68 -9.07 14.04 7.26
N ASP A 69 -10.11 13.64 8.00
CA ASP A 69 -9.93 12.99 9.31
C ASP A 69 -9.11 11.69 9.18
N LEU A 70 -9.27 10.96 8.08
CA LEU A 70 -8.48 9.77 7.78
C LEU A 70 -6.98 10.09 7.61
N ALA A 71 -6.63 11.21 6.97
CA ALA A 71 -5.25 11.67 6.87
C ALA A 71 -4.69 12.08 8.25
N ILE A 72 -5.48 12.77 9.09
CA ILE A 72 -5.10 13.14 10.45
C ILE A 72 -4.84 11.90 11.31
N GLU A 73 -5.68 10.88 11.20
CA GLU A 73 -5.53 9.63 11.95
C GLU A 73 -4.24 8.91 11.56
N ASN A 74 -3.99 8.77 10.26
CA ASN A 74 -2.76 8.16 9.74
C ASN A 74 -1.51 8.93 10.17
N LEU A 75 -1.50 10.26 10.00
CA LEU A 75 -0.39 11.10 10.42
C LEU A 75 -0.14 11.02 11.93
N THR A 76 -1.19 10.98 12.74
CA THR A 76 -1.10 10.84 14.20
C THR A 76 -0.44 9.51 14.57
N GLN A 77 -0.84 8.42 13.96
CA GLN A 77 -0.26 7.11 14.20
C GLN A 77 1.21 7.05 13.78
N ILE A 78 1.56 7.64 12.64
CA ILE A 78 2.95 7.74 12.18
C ILE A 78 3.78 8.55 13.18
N ALA A 79 3.32 9.73 13.59
CA ALA A 79 4.04 10.61 14.50
C ALA A 79 4.24 10.02 15.90
N THR A 80 3.32 9.17 16.38
CA THR A 80 3.42 8.46 17.67
C THR A 80 4.22 7.16 17.58
N THR A 81 4.59 6.72 16.38
CA THR A 81 5.52 5.60 16.18
C THR A 81 6.97 6.07 16.37
N ARG A 82 7.83 5.17 16.83
CA ARG A 82 9.25 5.47 17.04
C ARG A 82 10.03 5.30 15.74
N TRP A 83 10.75 6.34 15.34
CA TRP A 83 11.55 6.38 14.12
C TRP A 83 13.04 6.49 14.43
N SER A 84 13.89 5.99 13.54
CA SER A 84 15.36 6.13 13.65
C SER A 84 15.82 7.54 13.31
N SER A 85 15.08 8.23 12.45
CA SER A 85 15.33 9.63 12.06
C SER A 85 14.02 10.37 11.73
N ASP A 86 14.08 11.69 11.67
CA ASP A 86 12.97 12.52 11.20
C ASP A 86 12.68 12.30 9.71
N ALA A 87 13.68 11.93 8.93
CA ALA A 87 13.53 11.57 7.52
C ALA A 87 12.71 10.28 7.37
N ASP A 88 12.95 9.24 8.18
CA ASP A 88 12.19 7.99 8.14
C ASP A 88 10.71 8.21 8.42
N MET A 89 10.38 9.14 9.33
CA MET A 89 8.98 9.53 9.59
C MET A 89 8.33 10.18 8.36
N VAL A 90 9.06 11.05 7.67
CA VAL A 90 8.56 11.70 6.44
C VAL A 90 8.39 10.67 5.32
N ASP A 91 9.34 9.74 5.17
CA ASP A 91 9.26 8.65 4.19
C ASP A 91 8.05 7.74 4.45
N ALA A 92 7.80 7.41 5.71
CA ALA A 92 6.62 6.64 6.11
C ALA A 92 5.31 7.41 5.85
N THR A 93 5.30 8.74 6.03
CA THR A 93 4.14 9.58 5.73
C THR A 93 3.86 9.60 4.22
N GLU A 94 4.91 9.69 3.39
CA GLU A 94 4.79 9.61 1.94
C GLU A 94 4.30 8.24 1.48
N GLU A 95 4.87 7.16 2.03
CA GLU A 95 4.45 5.79 1.71
C GLU A 95 2.99 5.52 2.11
N ALA A 96 2.55 6.04 3.26
CA ALA A 96 1.15 5.97 3.69
C ALA A 96 0.23 6.72 2.71
N GLY A 97 0.63 7.92 2.26
CA GLY A 97 -0.10 8.70 1.26
C GLY A 97 -0.24 7.93 -0.07
N ALA A 98 0.87 7.38 -0.58
CA ALA A 98 0.86 6.57 -1.80
C ALA A 98 -0.02 5.32 -1.63
N THR A 99 0.07 4.65 -0.48
CA THR A 99 -0.74 3.46 -0.18
C THR A 99 -2.24 3.78 -0.19
N LEU A 100 -2.65 4.91 0.40
CA LEU A 100 -4.06 5.34 0.38
C LEU A 100 -4.55 5.64 -1.05
N ILE A 101 -3.76 6.30 -1.89
CA ILE A 101 -4.11 6.51 -3.31
C ILE A 101 -4.29 5.16 -4.03
N LEU A 102 -3.37 4.21 -3.81
CA LEU A 102 -3.46 2.86 -4.39
C LEU A 102 -4.66 2.07 -3.86
N MET A 103 -5.07 2.28 -2.59
CA MET A 103 -6.32 1.71 -2.04
C MET A 103 -7.55 2.28 -2.76
N GLY A 104 -7.54 3.58 -3.08
CA GLY A 104 -8.57 4.19 -3.92
C GLY A 104 -8.64 3.53 -5.29
N ALA A 105 -7.50 3.35 -5.95
CA ALA A 105 -7.41 2.66 -7.25
C ALA A 105 -7.92 1.22 -7.18
N GLU A 106 -7.60 0.48 -6.12
CA GLU A 106 -8.08 -0.89 -5.90
C GLU A 106 -9.60 -0.92 -5.71
N ALA A 107 -10.16 -0.02 -4.89
CA ALA A 107 -11.60 0.09 -4.67
C ALA A 107 -12.38 0.44 -5.94
N ASP A 108 -11.75 1.17 -6.87
CA ASP A 108 -12.31 1.53 -8.18
C ASP A 108 -12.03 0.49 -9.27
N GLY A 109 -11.29 -0.59 -8.95
CA GLY A 109 -10.91 -1.64 -9.91
C GLY A 109 -9.82 -1.19 -10.89
N ASN A 110 -9.09 -0.13 -10.58
CA ASN A 110 -8.09 0.49 -11.45
C ASN A 110 -6.65 0.11 -11.11
N ILE A 111 -6.42 -0.71 -10.07
CA ILE A 111 -5.06 -0.98 -9.55
C ILE A 111 -4.14 -1.58 -10.63
N ASP A 112 -4.63 -2.49 -11.47
CA ASP A 112 -3.86 -3.08 -12.56
C ASP A 112 -3.42 -2.03 -13.58
N ARG A 113 -4.34 -1.11 -13.90
CA ARG A 113 -4.07 0.00 -14.80
C ARG A 113 -3.02 0.95 -14.21
N VAL A 114 -3.16 1.30 -12.94
CA VAL A 114 -2.22 2.20 -12.24
C VAL A 114 -0.82 1.59 -12.21
N GLU A 115 -0.69 0.30 -11.88
CA GLU A 115 0.61 -0.40 -11.87
C GLU A 115 1.26 -0.38 -13.25
N GLU A 116 0.52 -0.73 -14.30
CA GLU A 116 1.03 -0.72 -15.67
C GLU A 116 1.45 0.69 -16.13
N GLU A 117 0.65 1.71 -15.79
CA GLU A 117 0.95 3.10 -16.13
C GLU A 117 2.19 3.62 -15.41
N LEU A 118 2.38 3.30 -14.11
CA LEU A 118 3.58 3.63 -13.35
C LEU A 118 4.83 2.98 -13.97
N PHE A 119 4.74 1.71 -14.31
CA PHE A 119 5.83 0.99 -14.96
C PHE A 119 6.19 1.60 -16.33
N ARG A 120 5.18 1.90 -17.17
CA ARG A 120 5.38 2.55 -18.47
C ARG A 120 6.00 3.94 -18.32
N PHE A 121 5.56 4.70 -17.31
CA PHE A 121 6.11 6.03 -17.06
C PHE A 121 7.58 5.96 -16.63
N GLY A 122 7.95 5.02 -15.77
CA GLY A 122 9.36 4.77 -15.42
C GLY A 122 10.23 4.51 -16.66
N ARG A 123 9.77 3.63 -17.54
CA ARG A 123 10.45 3.36 -18.83
C ARG A 123 10.52 4.58 -19.75
N ALA A 124 9.48 5.42 -19.75
CA ALA A 124 9.46 6.64 -20.55
C ALA A 124 10.51 7.65 -20.05
N ILE A 125 10.70 7.75 -18.73
CA ILE A 125 11.77 8.59 -18.14
C ILE A 125 13.15 8.07 -18.56
N ASP A 126 13.38 6.75 -18.50
CA ASP A 126 14.67 6.15 -18.86
C ASP A 126 14.99 6.35 -20.35
N ALA A 127 13.98 6.29 -21.21
CA ALA A 127 14.13 6.46 -22.64
C ALA A 127 14.20 7.94 -23.10
N ASN A 128 13.90 8.91 -22.20
CA ASN A 128 13.76 10.32 -22.59
C ASN A 128 14.57 11.25 -21.65
N PRO A 129 15.89 11.44 -21.90
CA PRO A 129 16.73 12.32 -21.10
C PRO A 129 16.19 13.76 -20.94
N PRO A 130 15.61 14.42 -21.96
CA PRO A 130 15.00 15.73 -21.79
C PRO A 130 13.85 15.75 -20.76
N LEU A 131 13.00 14.72 -20.73
CA LEU A 131 11.93 14.58 -19.75
C LEU A 131 12.51 14.40 -18.34
N GLN A 132 13.51 13.53 -18.20
CA GLN A 132 14.19 13.33 -16.93
C GLN A 132 14.80 14.64 -16.42
N MET A 133 15.49 15.41 -17.28
CA MET A 133 16.05 16.71 -16.91
C MET A 133 14.98 17.69 -16.46
N ALA A 134 13.86 17.80 -17.17
CA ALA A 134 12.78 18.70 -16.83
C ALA A 134 12.15 18.38 -15.46
N LEU A 135 11.94 17.09 -15.15
CA LEU A 135 11.36 16.64 -13.89
C LEU A 135 12.36 16.70 -12.70
N THR A 136 13.66 16.72 -12.97
CA THR A 136 14.70 16.77 -11.93
C THR A 136 15.37 18.13 -11.81
N ASP A 137 14.96 19.12 -12.60
CA ASP A 137 15.54 20.48 -12.55
C ASP A 137 15.34 21.10 -11.15
N PRO A 138 16.41 21.42 -10.42
CA PRO A 138 16.31 22.04 -9.11
C PRO A 138 15.76 23.49 -9.16
N ALA A 139 15.80 24.14 -10.33
CA ALA A 139 15.25 25.48 -10.52
C ALA A 139 13.74 25.49 -10.76
N ALA A 140 13.15 24.35 -11.16
CA ALA A 140 11.72 24.23 -11.38
C ALA A 140 10.97 23.97 -10.06
N SER A 141 9.88 24.73 -9.83
CA SER A 141 9.02 24.51 -8.66
C SER A 141 8.26 23.16 -8.74
N SER A 142 7.74 22.71 -7.59
CA SER A 142 6.89 21.51 -7.53
C SER A 142 5.68 21.63 -8.45
N GLU A 143 5.06 22.81 -8.50
CA GLU A 143 3.90 23.09 -9.37
C GLU A 143 4.25 23.02 -10.86
N GLN A 144 5.43 23.53 -11.23
CA GLN A 144 5.91 23.45 -12.62
C GLN A 144 6.13 22.00 -13.05
N LYS A 145 6.74 21.19 -12.17
CA LYS A 145 6.94 19.75 -12.43
C LYS A 145 5.62 18.99 -12.49
N ALA A 146 4.69 19.27 -11.57
CA ALA A 146 3.34 18.71 -11.61
C ALA A 146 2.62 19.08 -12.92
N GLY A 147 2.72 20.35 -13.37
CA GLY A 147 2.15 20.78 -14.65
C GLY A 147 2.74 20.03 -15.88
N ILE A 148 4.02 19.65 -15.85
CA ILE A 148 4.61 18.79 -16.90
C ILE A 148 3.94 17.41 -16.86
N VAL A 149 3.79 16.82 -15.67
CA VAL A 149 3.15 15.51 -15.49
C VAL A 149 1.70 15.56 -15.97
N ASP A 150 0.94 16.57 -15.56
CA ASP A 150 -0.45 16.76 -15.97
C ASP A 150 -0.56 16.84 -17.49
N SER A 151 0.26 17.65 -18.15
CA SER A 151 0.23 17.79 -19.62
C SER A 151 0.54 16.49 -20.37
N LEU A 152 1.32 15.59 -19.77
CA LEU A 152 1.68 14.31 -20.38
C LEU A 152 0.63 13.23 -20.14
N LEU A 153 0.01 13.20 -18.97
CA LEU A 153 -0.80 12.09 -18.46
C LEU A 153 -2.30 12.40 -18.39
N GLU A 154 -2.72 13.68 -18.31
CA GLU A 154 -4.13 14.07 -18.21
C GLU A 154 -4.94 13.50 -19.37
N GLY A 155 -6.08 12.90 -19.06
CA GLY A 155 -6.98 12.25 -20.02
C GLY A 155 -6.46 10.95 -20.65
N LYS A 156 -5.21 10.55 -20.34
CA LYS A 156 -4.59 9.32 -20.86
C LYS A 156 -4.37 8.27 -19.78
N SER A 157 -4.17 8.72 -18.55
CA SER A 157 -3.87 7.85 -17.41
C SER A 157 -4.96 7.94 -16.32
N ALA A 158 -4.96 6.97 -15.40
CA ALA A 158 -5.82 7.01 -14.23
C ALA A 158 -5.49 8.24 -13.36
N PRO A 159 -6.49 8.87 -12.71
CA PRO A 159 -6.25 10.02 -11.83
C PRO A 159 -5.24 9.73 -10.71
N GLU A 160 -5.25 8.51 -10.20
CA GLU A 160 -4.33 8.03 -9.18
C GLU A 160 -2.89 8.02 -9.68
N THR A 161 -2.66 7.55 -10.92
CA THR A 161 -1.34 7.59 -11.57
C THR A 161 -0.83 9.01 -11.69
N VAL A 162 -1.68 9.94 -12.15
CA VAL A 162 -1.32 11.35 -12.26
C VAL A 162 -0.92 11.92 -10.89
N THR A 163 -1.73 11.67 -9.86
CA THR A 163 -1.48 12.15 -8.49
C THR A 163 -0.15 11.62 -7.95
N LEU A 164 0.10 10.32 -8.07
CA LEU A 164 1.33 9.67 -7.59
C LEU A 164 2.57 10.20 -8.29
N VAL A 165 2.53 10.29 -9.61
CA VAL A 165 3.67 10.76 -10.43
C VAL A 165 3.94 12.24 -10.20
N ALA A 166 2.90 13.08 -10.13
CA ALA A 166 3.03 14.51 -9.85
C ALA A 166 3.65 14.77 -8.49
N HIS A 167 3.24 14.02 -7.45
CA HIS A 167 3.84 14.10 -6.13
C HIS A 167 5.33 13.78 -6.15
N VAL A 168 5.72 12.65 -6.74
CA VAL A 168 7.13 12.24 -6.85
C VAL A 168 7.95 13.28 -7.61
N ALA A 169 7.46 13.77 -8.75
CA ALA A 169 8.15 14.78 -9.54
C ALA A 169 8.36 16.10 -8.75
N GLY A 170 7.36 16.49 -7.96
CA GLY A 170 7.41 17.69 -7.11
C GLY A 170 8.25 17.53 -5.84
N SER A 171 8.47 16.31 -5.34
CA SER A 171 9.07 16.06 -4.02
C SER A 171 10.08 14.90 -4.04
N LEU A 172 11.14 15.02 -4.84
CA LEU A 172 12.18 13.98 -4.94
C LEU A 172 13.00 13.80 -3.66
N ARG A 173 13.17 14.85 -2.87
CA ARG A 173 13.91 14.83 -1.60
C ARG A 173 15.31 14.19 -1.71
N GLY A 174 16.04 14.48 -2.81
CA GLY A 174 17.37 13.94 -3.08
C GLY A 174 17.42 12.53 -3.67
N ARG A 175 16.27 11.89 -3.88
CA ARG A 175 16.19 10.58 -4.56
C ARG A 175 16.29 10.74 -6.08
N ARG A 176 16.70 9.68 -6.75
CA ARG A 176 16.57 9.61 -8.21
C ARG A 176 15.10 9.40 -8.57
N ILE A 177 14.62 10.06 -9.62
CA ILE A 177 13.22 9.94 -10.03
C ILE A 177 12.86 8.51 -10.44
N GLN A 178 13.79 7.79 -11.05
CA GLN A 178 13.60 6.39 -11.43
C GLN A 178 13.34 5.51 -10.21
N ASP A 179 14.15 5.67 -9.15
CA ASP A 179 14.02 4.88 -7.92
C ASP A 179 12.70 5.18 -7.22
N ALA A 180 12.28 6.45 -7.23
CA ALA A 180 11.01 6.85 -6.62
C ALA A 180 9.79 6.30 -7.40
N ILE A 181 9.82 6.30 -8.73
CA ILE A 181 8.76 5.70 -9.56
C ILE A 181 8.77 4.17 -9.45
N ALA A 182 9.95 3.53 -9.43
CA ALA A 182 10.07 2.09 -9.21
C ALA A 182 9.43 1.68 -7.87
N ARG A 183 9.65 2.47 -6.81
CA ARG A 183 9.03 2.22 -5.51
C ARG A 183 7.51 2.30 -5.56
N LEU A 184 6.92 3.25 -6.28
CA LEU A 184 5.47 3.32 -6.49
C LEU A 184 4.95 2.09 -7.25
N SER A 185 5.68 1.65 -8.28
CA SER A 185 5.33 0.44 -9.04
C SER A 185 5.37 -0.81 -8.15
N GLU A 186 6.37 -0.94 -7.26
CA GLU A 186 6.45 -2.02 -6.28
C GLU A 186 5.26 -1.98 -5.28
N LEU A 187 4.91 -0.79 -4.78
CA LEU A 187 3.74 -0.65 -3.89
C LEU A 187 2.45 -1.06 -4.61
N ALA A 188 2.27 -0.65 -5.87
CA ALA A 188 1.11 -1.03 -6.67
C ALA A 188 1.09 -2.54 -6.94
N ALA A 189 2.23 -3.14 -7.33
CA ALA A 189 2.36 -4.58 -7.57
C ALA A 189 2.08 -5.39 -6.30
N ASN A 190 2.58 -4.95 -5.14
CA ASN A 190 2.31 -5.59 -3.86
C ASN A 190 0.82 -5.55 -3.49
N ARG A 191 0.11 -4.47 -3.84
CA ARG A 191 -1.34 -4.38 -3.64
C ARG A 191 -2.14 -5.15 -4.68
N ARG A 192 -1.67 -5.16 -5.92
CA ARG A 192 -2.20 -6.03 -6.98
C ARG A 192 -1.96 -7.50 -6.65
N GLY A 193 -0.88 -7.78 -5.90
CA GLY A 193 -0.41 -9.12 -5.60
C GLY A 193 -1.55 -9.96 -5.05
N ARG A 194 -2.16 -10.78 -5.94
CA ARG A 194 -2.96 -11.91 -5.52
C ARG A 194 -2.07 -12.75 -4.65
N ILE A 195 -2.49 -13.03 -3.44
CA ILE A 195 -1.81 -14.01 -2.61
C ILE A 195 -1.93 -15.33 -3.35
N ILE A 196 -0.81 -15.92 -3.73
CA ILE A 196 -0.80 -17.28 -4.31
C ILE A 196 -0.93 -18.24 -3.14
N ALA A 197 -2.06 -18.94 -3.07
CA ALA A 197 -2.25 -20.04 -2.16
C ALA A 197 -1.90 -21.35 -2.89
N GLU A 198 -0.83 -21.99 -2.49
CA GLU A 198 -0.50 -23.37 -2.94
C GLU A 198 -1.43 -24.35 -2.25
N VAL A 199 -2.29 -25.00 -3.02
CA VAL A 199 -3.29 -25.95 -2.52
C VAL A 199 -2.90 -27.35 -2.97
N ARG A 200 -2.58 -28.23 -2.02
CA ARG A 200 -2.37 -29.65 -2.29
C ARG A 200 -3.65 -30.41 -1.94
N ALA A 201 -4.19 -31.14 -2.91
CA ALA A 201 -5.44 -31.88 -2.76
C ALA A 201 -5.27 -33.34 -3.28
N ALA A 202 -5.97 -34.28 -2.68
CA ALA A 202 -5.96 -35.67 -3.12
C ALA A 202 -6.63 -35.89 -4.50
N THR A 203 -7.56 -34.99 -4.87
CA THR A 203 -8.34 -35.06 -6.11
C THR A 203 -8.60 -33.63 -6.61
N GLU A 204 -8.97 -33.51 -7.87
CA GLU A 204 -9.39 -32.22 -8.45
C GLU A 204 -10.51 -31.57 -7.63
N LEU A 205 -10.36 -30.24 -7.41
CA LEU A 205 -11.41 -29.44 -6.81
C LEU A 205 -12.36 -28.96 -7.91
N THR A 206 -13.66 -29.05 -7.67
CA THR A 206 -14.67 -28.48 -8.56
C THR A 206 -14.57 -26.95 -8.56
N ASP A 207 -15.05 -26.30 -9.63
CA ASP A 207 -15.05 -24.82 -9.74
C ASP A 207 -15.70 -24.16 -8.52
N SER A 208 -16.84 -24.69 -8.06
CA SER A 208 -17.53 -24.20 -6.86
C SER A 208 -16.72 -24.36 -5.56
N GLN A 209 -15.87 -25.40 -5.47
CA GLN A 209 -14.97 -25.60 -4.32
C GLN A 209 -13.79 -24.62 -4.39
N GLN A 210 -13.25 -24.38 -5.58
CA GLN A 210 -12.19 -23.40 -5.80
C GLN A 210 -12.65 -21.98 -5.47
N GLU A 211 -13.81 -21.56 -6.01
CA GLU A 211 -14.42 -20.25 -5.72
C GLU A 211 -14.64 -20.05 -4.21
N ARG A 212 -15.18 -21.07 -3.55
CA ARG A 212 -15.44 -21.01 -2.11
C ARG A 212 -14.16 -20.95 -1.29
N LEU A 213 -13.12 -21.71 -1.67
CA LEU A 213 -11.82 -21.69 -1.02
C LEU A 213 -11.14 -20.33 -1.20
N SER A 214 -11.10 -19.82 -2.43
CA SER A 214 -10.55 -18.49 -2.74
C SER A 214 -11.27 -17.39 -1.94
N ALA A 215 -12.62 -17.42 -1.88
CA ALA A 215 -13.38 -16.45 -1.12
C ALA A 215 -13.11 -16.49 0.40
N VAL A 216 -12.93 -17.69 0.96
CA VAL A 216 -12.59 -17.87 2.39
C VAL A 216 -11.18 -17.34 2.67
N LEU A 217 -10.21 -17.69 1.83
CA LEU A 217 -8.84 -17.23 1.96
C LEU A 217 -8.72 -15.72 1.74
N ALA A 218 -9.42 -15.19 0.74
CA ALA A 218 -9.48 -13.74 0.49
C ALA A 218 -10.05 -12.98 1.71
N LYS A 219 -11.08 -13.53 2.35
CA LYS A 219 -11.63 -12.94 3.59
C LYS A 219 -10.65 -13.02 4.76
N LEU A 220 -9.85 -14.10 4.84
CA LEU A 220 -8.87 -14.30 5.90
C LEU A 220 -7.67 -13.37 5.77
N HIS A 221 -7.18 -13.19 4.53
CA HIS A 221 -5.96 -12.42 4.24
C HIS A 221 -6.24 -10.98 3.77
N GLY A 222 -7.51 -10.60 3.55
CA GLY A 222 -7.89 -9.25 3.10
C GLY A 222 -7.48 -8.89 1.67
N GLN A 223 -7.06 -9.89 0.87
CA GLN A 223 -6.61 -9.74 -0.53
C GLN A 223 -7.20 -10.85 -1.39
N GLU A 224 -7.35 -10.61 -2.70
CA GLU A 224 -7.70 -11.66 -3.65
C GLU A 224 -6.66 -12.78 -3.62
N VAL A 225 -7.14 -14.03 -3.56
CA VAL A 225 -6.28 -15.21 -3.48
C VAL A 225 -6.42 -16.02 -4.76
N GLU A 226 -5.30 -16.18 -5.47
CA GLU A 226 -5.18 -17.10 -6.59
C GLU A 226 -4.78 -18.49 -6.08
N LEU A 227 -5.54 -19.51 -6.48
CA LEU A 227 -5.27 -20.87 -6.06
C LEU A 227 -4.34 -21.56 -7.09
N ASN A 228 -3.16 -21.97 -6.64
CA ASN A 228 -2.30 -22.89 -7.39
C ASN A 228 -2.53 -24.30 -6.86
N ILE A 229 -3.32 -25.11 -7.61
CA ILE A 229 -3.78 -26.43 -7.14
C ILE A 229 -2.87 -27.50 -7.70
N GLU A 230 -2.22 -28.23 -6.81
CA GLU A 230 -1.44 -29.44 -7.09
C GLU A 230 -2.21 -30.68 -6.61
N ILE A 231 -2.36 -31.65 -7.50
CA ILE A 231 -2.96 -32.94 -7.14
C ILE A 231 -1.87 -33.84 -6.58
N ASP A 232 -1.94 -34.13 -5.28
CA ASP A 232 -1.01 -35.02 -4.60
C ASP A 232 -1.76 -36.21 -3.96
N PRO A 233 -1.64 -37.41 -4.53
CA PRO A 233 -2.27 -38.59 -3.98
C PRO A 233 -1.81 -38.98 -2.57
N ALA A 234 -0.69 -38.41 -2.09
CA ALA A 234 -0.21 -38.64 -0.72
C ALA A 234 -1.02 -37.86 0.33
N VAL A 235 -1.82 -36.87 -0.08
CA VAL A 235 -2.75 -36.17 0.81
C VAL A 235 -3.91 -37.08 1.19
N ILE A 236 -3.98 -37.45 2.45
CA ILE A 236 -5.01 -38.38 2.95
C ILE A 236 -6.29 -37.59 3.28
N GLY A 237 -7.09 -37.33 2.24
CA GLY A 237 -8.40 -36.67 2.36
C GLY A 237 -8.33 -35.21 2.85
N GLY A 238 -9.07 -34.33 2.23
CA GLY A 238 -9.04 -32.88 2.51
C GLY A 238 -8.04 -32.14 1.64
N ILE A 239 -7.63 -30.97 2.10
CA ILE A 239 -6.68 -30.09 1.43
C ILE A 239 -5.64 -29.57 2.42
N GLU A 240 -4.43 -29.36 1.94
CA GLU A 240 -3.39 -28.57 2.58
C GLU A 240 -3.27 -27.26 1.81
N VAL A 241 -3.31 -26.13 2.48
CA VAL A 241 -3.19 -24.80 1.88
C VAL A 241 -1.99 -24.09 2.49
N ARG A 242 -1.09 -23.60 1.64
CA ARG A 242 0.06 -22.80 2.03
C ARG A 242 -0.10 -21.40 1.44
N VAL A 243 0.02 -20.38 2.31
CA VAL A 243 0.01 -18.96 1.92
C VAL A 243 1.27 -18.31 2.51
N GLY A 244 2.28 -18.08 1.68
CA GLY A 244 3.60 -17.65 2.17
C GLY A 244 4.18 -18.63 3.19
N ASP A 245 4.44 -18.17 4.40
CA ASP A 245 4.97 -19.00 5.50
C ASP A 245 3.88 -19.69 6.33
N GLU A 246 2.61 -19.38 6.10
CA GLU A 246 1.48 -19.96 6.82
C GLU A 246 0.97 -21.23 6.14
N VAL A 247 0.82 -22.33 6.91
CA VAL A 247 0.28 -23.60 6.44
C VAL A 247 -1.00 -23.91 7.18
N ILE A 248 -2.10 -24.06 6.43
CA ILE A 248 -3.42 -24.46 6.92
C ILE A 248 -3.65 -25.90 6.49
N ASP A 249 -3.44 -26.86 7.39
CA ASP A 249 -3.64 -28.28 7.13
C ASP A 249 -5.06 -28.71 7.53
N GLY A 250 -5.91 -28.85 6.51
CA GLY A 250 -7.29 -29.34 6.61
C GLY A 250 -7.44 -30.83 6.29
N THR A 251 -6.35 -31.59 6.24
CA THR A 251 -6.39 -33.04 5.87
C THR A 251 -7.08 -33.89 6.92
N ALA A 252 -7.63 -35.04 6.46
CA ALA A 252 -8.22 -36.04 7.35
C ALA A 252 -7.18 -36.64 8.29
N ALA A 253 -5.91 -36.69 7.87
CA ALA A 253 -4.79 -37.19 8.68
C ALA A 253 -4.59 -36.30 9.93
N THR A 254 -4.54 -34.96 9.78
CA THR A 254 -4.40 -34.01 10.89
C THR A 254 -5.62 -34.03 11.81
N LYS A 255 -6.82 -34.16 11.25
CA LYS A 255 -8.06 -34.27 12.07
C LYS A 255 -8.07 -35.58 12.89
N LEU A 256 -7.62 -36.68 12.34
CA LEU A 256 -7.50 -37.97 13.05
C LEU A 256 -6.44 -37.87 14.17
N GLU A 257 -5.31 -37.25 13.90
CA GLU A 257 -4.26 -37.08 14.93
C GLU A 257 -4.71 -36.15 16.06
N GLN A 258 -5.42 -35.08 15.74
CA GLN A 258 -6.03 -34.20 16.76
C GLN A 258 -7.10 -34.94 17.59
N ALA A 259 -7.94 -35.78 16.95
CA ALA A 259 -8.92 -36.60 17.64
C ALA A 259 -8.23 -37.64 18.55
N ARG A 260 -7.17 -38.28 18.07
CA ARG A 260 -6.38 -39.24 18.85
C ARG A 260 -5.73 -38.61 20.08
N ARG A 261 -5.17 -37.40 19.93
CA ARG A 261 -4.61 -36.64 21.08
C ARG A 261 -5.68 -36.27 22.10
N LYS A 262 -6.91 -35.91 21.67
CA LYS A 262 -8.04 -35.58 22.55
C LYS A 262 -8.60 -36.77 23.28
N LEU A 263 -8.44 -38.02 22.73
CA LEU A 263 -8.91 -39.26 23.34
C LEU A 263 -7.85 -39.92 24.24
N ALA A 264 -6.58 -39.51 24.12
CA ALA A 264 -5.47 -40.09 24.88
C ALA A 264 -5.02 -39.23 26.09
N GLY A 265 -5.63 -38.06 26.31
CA GLY A 265 -5.48 -37.17 27.48
C GLY A 265 -6.77 -37.06 28.24
#